data_dd407f829d4039e083feb30165555c38
#
_entry.id   dd407f829d4039e083feb30165555c38
#
_cell.length_a   1.000
_cell.length_b   1.000
_cell.length_c   1.000
_cell.angle_alpha   90.00
_cell.angle_beta   90.00
_cell.angle_gamma   90.00
#
_symmetry.space_group_name_H-M   'P 1'
#
loop_
_entity.id
_entity.type
_entity.pdbx_description
1 polymer ?
#
loop_
_entity_poly.entity_id
_entity_poly.type
_entity_poly.pdbx_seq_one_letter_code
_entity_poly.pdbx_strand_id
1 'polypeptide(L)'
;MKKIVLSIVAAMALATPALAADLKMLTKAPPPPPSPWDFAFGDAIMTDYMWRGITQSAHRPSVAAYFEPRYNFSDSLQGYIGLSGESIDFPNHAAAEIDAYGGIRPTFGKLALDFGAWLYYYPGGQCFSAGTFTGLTGAQACAAFNSGGTFQGGALPNGNAAKAWASFIEVYGKGTYTISDAWSIGGQVYYSPNVSNTGANGTYVAGTLKFTAPSGAPLPNNVGFYASVDGGYWWLGTSDAFYGTLAFPAGIKYTSFANVDAGFGFTWKVFTLDFRGYWSGLNKGDCNAFTSDHTAGGINSNITTINPGTAGGGFGLGSNWCSPTFVAKLSSDLTLANLK
;
A
#
# COMPACT_ATOMS: atom_id res chain seq x y z
N MET A 1 -20.24 60.25 2.20
CA MET A 1 -20.18 61.48 3.02
C MET A 1 -19.51 61.12 4.33
N LYS A 2 -18.46 61.61 4.59
CA LYS A 2 -17.74 62.38 5.61
C LYS A 2 -16.27 62.03 5.65
N LYS A 3 -15.50 63.00 5.31
CA LYS A 3 -14.06 63.15 5.41
C LYS A 3 -13.67 63.42 6.88
N ILE A 4 -12.53 62.96 7.32
CA ILE A 4 -11.75 63.51 8.46
C ILE A 4 -10.29 63.31 8.06
N VAL A 5 -9.68 64.31 7.58
CA VAL A 5 -8.86 65.44 8.03
C VAL A 5 -7.64 64.99 8.86
N LEU A 6 -6.51 65.15 8.17
CA LEU A 6 -5.10 65.11 8.56
C LEU A 6 -4.79 66.24 9.57
N SER A 7 -4.03 65.98 10.59
CA SER A 7 -3.36 67.02 11.41
C SER A 7 -1.89 66.67 11.58
N ILE A 8 -1.04 67.40 10.89
CA ILE A 8 0.41 67.52 11.05
C ILE A 8 0.67 68.50 12.21
N VAL A 9 1.48 68.08 13.17
CA VAL A 9 2.17 69.01 14.08
C VAL A 9 3.66 68.75 14.00
N ALA A 10 4.35 69.69 13.42
CA ALA A 10 5.81 69.82 13.44
C ALA A 10 6.25 70.49 14.77
N ALA A 11 7.23 69.89 15.42
CA ALA A 11 7.99 70.57 16.48
C ALA A 11 9.51 70.44 16.20
N MET A 12 10.12 71.58 16.08
CA MET A 12 11.53 71.80 15.74
C MET A 12 12.50 71.42 16.87
N ALA A 13 13.59 70.92 16.42
CA ALA A 13 14.97 70.89 16.90
C ALA A 13 15.35 71.55 18.22
N LEU A 14 16.04 70.78 19.03
CA LEU A 14 17.22 71.27 19.82
C LEU A 14 18.32 70.21 19.68
N ALA A 15 19.38 70.58 18.99
CA ALA A 15 20.59 69.78 18.86
C ALA A 15 21.37 69.76 20.16
N THR A 16 21.54 68.59 20.73
CA THR A 16 22.63 68.30 21.71
C THR A 16 23.54 67.25 21.09
N PRO A 17 24.86 67.39 21.20
CA PRO A 17 25.76 66.36 20.69
C PRO A 17 25.60 65.10 21.55
N ALA A 18 24.93 64.10 21.01
CA ALA A 18 24.87 62.77 21.61
C ALA A 18 26.24 62.10 21.42
N LEU A 19 26.91 61.82 22.50
CA LEU A 19 28.00 60.87 22.60
C LEU A 19 27.56 59.59 21.87
N ALA A 20 28.33 59.19 20.86
CA ALA A 20 28.15 57.92 20.19
C ALA A 20 28.39 56.78 21.20
N ALA A 21 27.35 56.35 21.90
CA ALA A 21 27.36 55.07 22.58
C ALA A 21 27.44 53.99 21.48
N ASP A 22 28.50 53.19 21.59
CA ASP A 22 28.71 52.00 20.77
C ASP A 22 27.48 51.10 20.89
N LEU A 23 26.52 51.27 19.98
CA LEU A 23 25.42 50.36 19.84
C LEU A 23 26.03 49.03 19.38
N LYS A 24 26.27 48.07 20.35
CA LYS A 24 26.47 46.69 19.98
C LYS A 24 25.46 46.30 18.94
N MET A 25 25.93 46.06 17.72
CA MET A 25 25.07 45.48 16.70
C MET A 25 24.31 44.29 17.32
N LEU A 26 22.98 44.38 17.32
CA LEU A 26 22.12 43.27 17.70
C LEU A 26 22.55 42.11 16.80
N THR A 27 23.36 41.20 17.33
CA THR A 27 23.68 39.97 16.62
C THR A 27 22.33 39.31 16.34
N LYS A 28 22.05 39.10 15.05
CA LYS A 28 20.85 38.39 14.60
C LYS A 28 20.71 37.15 15.48
N ALA A 29 19.56 37.01 16.15
CA ALA A 29 19.33 35.85 17.00
C ALA A 29 19.66 34.57 16.19
N PRO A 30 20.32 33.59 16.80
CA PRO A 30 20.54 32.31 16.10
C PRO A 30 19.22 31.83 15.52
N PRO A 31 19.22 31.26 14.32
CA PRO A 31 18.00 30.69 13.76
C PRO A 31 17.42 29.70 14.78
N PRO A 32 16.10 29.66 14.93
CA PRO A 32 15.48 28.69 15.83
C PRO A 32 15.92 27.28 15.44
N PRO A 33 16.09 26.38 16.42
CA PRO A 33 16.43 24.99 16.12
C PRO A 33 15.41 24.40 15.13
N PRO A 34 15.84 23.53 14.22
CA PRO A 34 14.93 22.90 13.27
C PRO A 34 13.80 22.18 14.01
N SER A 35 12.59 22.29 13.49
CA SER A 35 11.44 21.58 14.06
C SER A 35 11.71 20.07 14.05
N PRO A 36 11.40 19.34 15.13
CA PRO A 36 11.46 17.89 15.11
C PRO A 36 10.36 17.26 14.26
N TRP A 37 9.32 18.02 13.91
CA TRP A 37 8.24 17.58 13.04
C TRP A 37 8.61 17.71 11.57
N ASP A 38 8.32 16.63 10.84
CA ASP A 38 8.28 16.60 9.37
C ASP A 38 6.92 16.06 8.95
N PHE A 39 6.50 16.38 7.72
CA PHE A 39 5.26 15.89 7.14
C PHE A 39 5.57 15.43 5.72
N ALA A 40 5.17 14.20 5.41
CA ALA A 40 5.23 13.70 4.05
C ALA A 40 3.81 13.50 3.52
N PHE A 41 3.65 13.77 2.25
CA PHE A 41 2.41 13.50 1.53
C PHE A 41 2.72 13.28 0.06
N GLY A 42 1.88 12.53 -0.59
CA GLY A 42 2.07 12.23 -2.00
C GLY A 42 0.83 11.62 -2.60
N ASP A 43 0.91 11.44 -3.90
CA ASP A 43 -0.14 10.86 -4.71
C ASP A 43 0.44 10.00 -5.82
N ALA A 44 -0.38 9.15 -6.39
CA ALA A 44 -0.02 8.36 -7.56
C ALA A 44 -1.24 8.12 -8.45
N ILE A 45 -0.97 8.03 -9.75
CA ILE A 45 -1.86 7.44 -10.74
C ILE A 45 -1.11 6.28 -11.39
N MET A 46 -1.78 5.15 -11.53
CA MET A 46 -1.18 3.92 -12.06
C MET A 46 -2.14 3.18 -12.99
N THR A 47 -1.59 2.43 -13.92
CA THR A 47 -2.40 1.66 -14.87
C THR A 47 -3.04 0.43 -14.24
N ASP A 48 -2.48 -0.05 -13.11
CA ASP A 48 -3.00 -1.13 -12.30
C ASP A 48 -2.41 -1.02 -10.88
N TYR A 49 -3.19 -1.35 -9.85
CA TYR A 49 -2.70 -1.43 -8.47
C TYR A 49 -2.34 -2.87 -8.14
N MET A 50 -1.06 -3.13 -7.98
CA MET A 50 -0.52 -4.47 -7.70
C MET A 50 -0.03 -4.60 -6.26
N TRP A 51 -0.47 -5.65 -5.57
CA TRP A 51 -0.02 -6.01 -4.24
C TRP A 51 0.43 -7.47 -4.20
N ARG A 52 1.72 -7.70 -3.95
CA ARG A 52 2.34 -9.05 -3.90
C ARG A 52 2.05 -9.89 -5.14
N GLY A 53 2.07 -9.27 -6.33
CA GLY A 53 1.81 -9.92 -7.62
C GLY A 53 0.34 -10.21 -7.91
N ILE A 54 -0.59 -9.56 -7.19
CA ILE A 54 -2.04 -9.68 -7.38
C ILE A 54 -2.62 -8.28 -7.61
N THR A 55 -3.41 -8.10 -8.65
CA THR A 55 -4.12 -6.82 -8.87
C THR A 55 -5.16 -6.57 -7.78
N GLN A 56 -5.25 -5.33 -7.35
CA GLN A 56 -6.26 -4.86 -6.41
C GLN A 56 -7.33 -4.03 -7.12
N SER A 57 -7.10 -3.65 -8.36
CA SER A 57 -7.99 -2.84 -9.19
C SER A 57 -8.54 -3.59 -10.41
N ALA A 58 -8.50 -4.93 -10.39
CA ALA A 58 -8.98 -5.80 -11.48
C ALA A 58 -8.38 -5.41 -12.85
N HIS A 59 -7.07 -5.11 -12.90
CA HIS A 59 -6.34 -4.63 -14.08
C HIS A 59 -6.87 -3.31 -14.66
N ARG A 60 -7.42 -2.45 -13.81
CA ARG A 60 -7.91 -1.12 -14.20
C ARG A 60 -7.04 -0.03 -13.59
N PRO A 61 -7.06 1.19 -14.17
CA PRO A 61 -6.34 2.31 -13.59
C PRO A 61 -6.77 2.57 -12.15
N SER A 62 -5.79 2.90 -11.31
CA SER A 62 -5.99 3.23 -9.90
C SER A 62 -5.28 4.53 -9.54
N VAL A 63 -5.78 5.17 -8.50
CA VAL A 63 -5.17 6.34 -7.87
C VAL A 63 -4.92 6.06 -6.40
N ALA A 64 -3.88 6.68 -5.86
CA ALA A 64 -3.51 6.60 -4.46
C ALA A 64 -3.11 7.97 -3.93
N ALA A 65 -3.29 8.18 -2.63
CA ALA A 65 -2.73 9.35 -1.94
C ALA A 65 -2.40 8.98 -0.49
N TYR A 66 -1.41 9.67 0.10
CA TYR A 66 -1.06 9.45 1.49
C TYR A 66 -0.68 10.75 2.20
N PHE A 67 -0.79 10.71 3.54
CA PHE A 67 -0.29 11.74 4.45
C PHE A 67 0.36 11.09 5.66
N GLU A 68 1.61 11.48 5.98
CA GLU A 68 2.42 10.86 7.03
C GLU A 68 3.11 11.95 7.88
N PRO A 69 2.55 12.34 9.02
CA PRO A 69 3.26 13.04 10.08
C PRO A 69 4.40 12.22 10.66
N ARG A 70 5.56 12.86 10.83
CA ARG A 70 6.80 12.27 11.34
C ARG A 70 7.33 13.10 12.50
N TYR A 71 7.89 12.45 13.49
CA TYR A 71 8.57 13.09 14.59
C TYR A 71 9.98 12.53 14.76
N ASN A 72 10.97 13.40 14.64
CA ASN A 72 12.38 13.05 14.81
C ASN A 72 12.74 13.14 16.29
N PHE A 73 12.82 12.02 16.99
CA PHE A 73 13.28 11.93 18.39
C PHE A 73 14.77 12.25 18.48
N SER A 74 15.53 11.87 17.46
CA SER A 74 16.95 12.13 17.28
C SER A 74 17.32 12.02 15.79
N ASP A 75 18.58 12.29 15.45
CA ASP A 75 19.09 12.11 14.07
C ASP A 75 19.04 10.65 13.58
N SER A 76 18.87 9.70 14.50
CA SER A 76 18.87 8.27 14.19
C SER A 76 17.55 7.56 14.54
N LEU A 77 16.55 8.28 15.06
CA LEU A 77 15.26 7.69 15.44
C LEU A 77 14.11 8.61 15.08
N GLN A 78 13.25 8.14 14.20
CA GLN A 78 12.02 8.79 13.77
C GLN A 78 10.81 7.92 14.12
N GLY A 79 9.76 8.52 14.66
CA GLY A 79 8.43 7.92 14.75
C GLY A 79 7.52 8.50 13.69
N TYR A 80 6.53 7.75 13.28
CA TYR A 80 5.56 8.20 12.28
C TYR A 80 4.18 7.54 12.47
N ILE A 81 3.17 8.21 11.98
CA ILE A 81 1.84 7.67 11.73
C ILE A 81 1.41 8.13 10.35
N GLY A 82 0.58 7.35 9.66
CA GLY A 82 0.15 7.72 8.31
C GLY A 82 -1.25 7.23 8.02
N LEU A 83 -1.83 7.87 7.03
CA LEU A 83 -3.07 7.46 6.38
C LEU A 83 -2.83 7.43 4.89
N SER A 84 -3.33 6.40 4.21
CA SER A 84 -3.40 6.38 2.76
C SER A 84 -4.78 5.94 2.28
N GLY A 85 -5.04 6.15 1.00
CA GLY A 85 -6.26 5.70 0.35
C GLY A 85 -5.98 5.37 -1.10
N GLU A 86 -6.52 4.23 -1.55
CA GLU A 86 -6.34 3.67 -2.88
C GLU A 86 -7.69 3.29 -3.50
N SER A 87 -7.83 3.56 -4.79
CA SER A 87 -8.99 3.04 -5.52
C SER A 87 -8.78 1.58 -5.87
N ILE A 88 -9.78 0.76 -5.58
CA ILE A 88 -9.76 -0.71 -5.74
C ILE A 88 -10.99 -1.18 -6.50
N ASP A 89 -10.95 -2.46 -6.92
CA ASP A 89 -12.11 -3.15 -7.50
C ASP A 89 -12.19 -4.58 -6.95
N PHE A 90 -12.71 -4.71 -5.73
CA PHE A 90 -12.80 -5.97 -5.01
C PHE A 90 -14.15 -6.68 -5.22
N PRO A 91 -14.20 -8.02 -5.06
CA PRO A 91 -15.43 -8.80 -5.23
C PRO A 91 -16.57 -8.34 -4.32
N ASN A 92 -16.24 -7.88 -3.11
CA ASN A 92 -17.21 -7.37 -2.14
C ASN A 92 -17.63 -5.91 -2.40
N HIS A 93 -17.17 -5.30 -3.51
CA HIS A 93 -17.50 -3.92 -3.89
C HIS A 93 -17.19 -2.89 -2.79
N ALA A 94 -16.16 -3.10 -1.98
CA ALA A 94 -15.67 -2.07 -1.07
C ALA A 94 -15.34 -0.78 -1.84
N ALA A 95 -15.71 0.35 -1.26
CA ALA A 95 -15.61 1.64 -1.95
C ALA A 95 -14.17 2.11 -2.21
N ALA A 96 -13.27 1.74 -1.33
CA ALA A 96 -11.84 2.06 -1.39
C ALA A 96 -11.05 1.15 -0.43
N GLU A 97 -9.73 1.15 -0.57
CA GLU A 97 -8.80 0.78 0.48
C GLU A 97 -8.41 2.06 1.23
N ILE A 98 -8.51 2.02 2.56
CA ILE A 98 -8.06 3.10 3.44
C ILE A 98 -7.12 2.48 4.45
N ASP A 99 -5.89 2.95 4.45
CA ASP A 99 -4.88 2.42 5.35
C ASP A 99 -4.60 3.38 6.50
N ALA A 100 -4.40 2.80 7.68
CA ALA A 100 -3.82 3.51 8.81
C ALA A 100 -2.58 2.74 9.27
N TYR A 101 -1.46 3.42 9.35
CA TYR A 101 -0.20 2.78 9.69
C TYR A 101 0.65 3.64 10.62
N GLY A 102 1.63 3.02 11.27
CA GLY A 102 2.57 3.74 12.11
C GLY A 102 3.67 2.85 12.64
N GLY A 103 4.75 3.49 13.07
CA GLY A 103 5.93 2.76 13.50
C GLY A 103 7.09 3.66 13.93
N ILE A 104 8.25 3.04 14.00
CA ILE A 104 9.52 3.68 14.29
C ILE A 104 10.57 3.32 13.25
N ARG A 105 11.41 4.29 12.90
CA ARG A 105 12.51 4.15 11.92
C ARG A 105 13.86 4.45 12.58
N PRO A 106 14.52 3.46 13.20
CA PRO A 106 15.89 3.62 13.65
C PRO A 106 16.87 3.47 12.48
N THR A 107 17.95 4.30 12.49
CA THR A 107 19.01 4.30 11.49
C THR A 107 20.37 4.12 12.16
N PHE A 108 21.20 3.20 11.64
CA PHE A 108 22.53 2.86 12.13
C PHE A 108 23.54 2.94 10.99
N GLY A 109 24.07 4.14 10.76
CA GLY A 109 24.97 4.40 9.64
C GLY A 109 24.34 4.08 8.29
N LYS A 110 24.77 3.00 7.62
CA LYS A 110 24.23 2.55 6.32
C LYS A 110 22.99 1.66 6.42
N LEU A 111 22.56 1.29 7.61
CA LEU A 111 21.39 0.44 7.85
C LEU A 111 20.24 1.29 8.34
N ALA A 112 19.17 1.36 7.58
CA ALA A 112 17.88 1.93 7.96
C ALA A 112 16.89 0.79 8.24
N LEU A 113 16.23 0.83 9.40
CA LEU A 113 15.20 -0.13 9.77
C LEU A 113 13.85 0.58 9.89
N ASP A 114 12.76 -0.19 9.80
CA ASP A 114 11.39 0.29 9.96
C ASP A 114 10.55 -0.83 10.59
N PHE A 115 9.97 -0.57 11.75
CA PHE A 115 9.10 -1.51 12.46
C PHE A 115 7.77 -0.84 12.72
N GLY A 116 6.68 -1.51 12.37
CA GLY A 116 5.37 -0.92 12.51
C GLY A 116 4.21 -1.90 12.38
N ALA A 117 3.03 -1.31 12.33
CA ALA A 117 1.79 -1.99 12.06
C ALA A 117 1.04 -1.26 10.95
N TRP A 118 0.22 -2.01 10.21
CA TRP A 118 -0.56 -1.54 9.07
C TRP A 118 -1.97 -2.10 9.17
N LEU A 119 -2.95 -1.25 9.21
CA LEU A 119 -4.37 -1.59 9.15
C LEU A 119 -4.87 -1.31 7.73
N TYR A 120 -5.39 -2.33 7.07
CA TYR A 120 -6.12 -2.24 5.81
C TYR A 120 -7.62 -2.19 6.12
N TYR A 121 -8.27 -1.11 5.78
CA TYR A 121 -9.70 -0.91 6.01
C TYR A 121 -10.45 -0.76 4.68
N TYR A 122 -11.47 -1.58 4.49
CA TYR A 122 -12.27 -1.65 3.27
C TYR A 122 -13.73 -1.26 3.55
N PRO A 123 -14.09 0.05 3.49
CA PRO A 123 -15.44 0.53 3.78
C PRO A 123 -16.44 0.14 2.71
N GLY A 124 -17.70 -0.03 3.13
CA GLY A 124 -18.84 -0.21 2.22
C GLY A 124 -18.95 -1.57 1.56
N GLY A 125 -18.13 -2.54 1.95
CA GLY A 125 -18.16 -3.87 1.37
C GLY A 125 -19.48 -4.59 1.60
N GLN A 126 -19.88 -5.40 0.62
CA GLN A 126 -21.05 -6.25 0.64
C GLN A 126 -20.63 -7.71 0.47
N CYS A 127 -21.39 -8.64 1.03
CA CYS A 127 -21.12 -10.04 0.79
C CYS A 127 -21.38 -10.36 -0.69
N PHE A 128 -20.39 -10.94 -1.33
CA PHE A 128 -20.43 -11.36 -2.74
C PHE A 128 -20.54 -12.89 -2.83
N SER A 129 -21.32 -13.36 -3.80
CA SER A 129 -21.33 -14.77 -4.20
C SER A 129 -21.68 -14.88 -5.71
N ALA A 130 -20.78 -15.48 -6.47
CA ALA A 130 -20.88 -15.54 -7.94
C ALA A 130 -21.90 -16.54 -8.47
N GLY A 131 -22.60 -17.35 -7.66
CA GLY A 131 -23.44 -18.34 -8.30
C GLY A 131 -24.36 -19.19 -7.46
N THR A 132 -25.25 -19.87 -8.21
CA THR A 132 -26.23 -20.87 -7.76
C THR A 132 -25.66 -22.29 -7.85
N PHE A 133 -24.55 -22.58 -7.14
CA PHE A 133 -23.98 -23.93 -7.23
C PHE A 133 -24.69 -24.96 -6.36
N THR A 134 -25.58 -24.55 -5.48
CA THR A 134 -26.29 -25.40 -4.50
C THR A 134 -27.79 -25.22 -4.50
N GLY A 135 -28.34 -24.54 -5.50
CA GLY A 135 -29.77 -24.16 -5.50
C GLY A 135 -30.06 -22.90 -4.65
N LEU A 136 -29.06 -22.30 -4.00
CA LEU A 136 -29.18 -21.02 -3.32
C LEU A 136 -28.70 -19.89 -4.25
N THR A 137 -29.41 -18.77 -4.24
CA THR A 137 -28.91 -17.54 -4.87
C THR A 137 -27.76 -16.97 -4.04
N GLY A 138 -26.88 -16.14 -4.64
CA GLY A 138 -25.79 -15.48 -3.92
C GLY A 138 -26.26 -14.70 -2.71
N ALA A 139 -27.41 -14.03 -2.79
CA ALA A 139 -28.04 -13.34 -1.66
C ALA A 139 -28.43 -14.29 -0.51
N GLN A 140 -28.90 -15.50 -0.81
CA GLN A 140 -29.26 -16.51 0.19
C GLN A 140 -28.03 -17.09 0.88
N ALA A 141 -26.94 -17.32 0.15
CA ALA A 141 -25.67 -17.75 0.74
C ALA A 141 -25.11 -16.69 1.70
N CYS A 142 -25.11 -15.43 1.31
CA CYS A 142 -24.69 -14.31 2.16
C CYS A 142 -25.60 -14.15 3.39
N ALA A 143 -26.91 -14.30 3.26
CA ALA A 143 -27.86 -14.22 4.38
C ALA A 143 -27.65 -15.34 5.41
N ALA A 144 -27.39 -16.56 4.96
CA ALA A 144 -27.12 -17.69 5.84
C ALA A 144 -25.89 -17.47 6.73
N PHE A 145 -24.83 -16.85 6.19
CA PHE A 145 -23.64 -16.51 6.96
C PHE A 145 -23.84 -15.32 7.93
N ASN A 146 -24.55 -14.29 7.52
CA ASN A 146 -24.82 -13.13 8.34
C ASN A 146 -25.73 -13.44 9.56
N SER A 147 -26.51 -14.51 9.49
CA SER A 147 -27.40 -14.95 10.58
C SER A 147 -26.73 -15.95 11.56
N GLY A 148 -25.43 -16.18 11.47
CA GLY A 148 -24.69 -17.13 12.32
C GLY A 148 -24.97 -18.59 12.02
N GLY A 149 -25.63 -18.88 10.88
CA GLY A 149 -25.87 -20.23 10.41
C GLY A 149 -24.58 -20.86 9.86
N THR A 150 -24.32 -22.09 10.22
CA THR A 150 -23.32 -22.91 9.50
C THR A 150 -23.88 -23.25 8.12
N PHE A 151 -23.12 -22.95 7.08
CA PHE A 151 -23.49 -23.33 5.73
C PHE A 151 -23.53 -24.85 5.62
N GLN A 152 -24.71 -25.43 5.73
CA GLN A 152 -24.92 -26.86 5.55
C GLN A 152 -25.48 -27.11 4.16
N GLY A 153 -24.69 -27.67 3.30
CA GLY A 153 -25.19 -28.22 2.06
C GLY A 153 -24.65 -27.53 0.80
N GLY A 154 -23.69 -28.16 0.22
CA GLY A 154 -23.18 -27.84 -1.08
C GLY A 154 -22.25 -26.65 -1.06
N ALA A 155 -21.01 -26.92 -0.73
CA ALA A 155 -19.98 -25.90 -0.74
C ALA A 155 -19.92 -25.22 -2.11
N LEU A 156 -19.98 -23.92 -2.11
CA LEU A 156 -19.56 -23.15 -3.26
C LEU A 156 -18.09 -23.50 -3.52
N PRO A 157 -17.67 -23.67 -4.77
CA PRO A 157 -16.25 -23.73 -5.07
C PRO A 157 -15.61 -22.48 -4.47
N ASN A 158 -14.53 -22.65 -3.76
CA ASN A 158 -13.82 -21.51 -3.22
C ASN A 158 -13.43 -20.53 -4.34
N GLY A 159 -13.39 -19.24 -4.04
CA GLY A 159 -13.19 -18.20 -5.03
C GLY A 159 -14.46 -17.70 -5.72
N ASN A 160 -15.63 -18.11 -5.26
CA ASN A 160 -16.91 -17.62 -5.74
C ASN A 160 -17.68 -16.79 -4.71
N ALA A 161 -17.10 -16.54 -3.57
CA ALA A 161 -17.70 -15.77 -2.49
C ALA A 161 -16.66 -14.89 -1.80
N ALA A 162 -17.09 -13.73 -1.32
CA ALA A 162 -16.27 -12.85 -0.49
C ALA A 162 -17.11 -12.28 0.65
N LYS A 163 -16.51 -12.17 1.83
CA LYS A 163 -17.12 -11.50 2.98
C LYS A 163 -17.31 -10.02 2.71
N ALA A 164 -18.35 -9.44 3.31
CA ALA A 164 -18.55 -7.99 3.30
C ALA A 164 -17.35 -7.24 3.92
N TRP A 165 -16.76 -7.79 4.97
CA TRP A 165 -15.63 -7.20 5.69
C TRP A 165 -14.35 -7.94 5.33
N ALA A 166 -13.46 -7.26 4.61
CA ALA A 166 -12.15 -7.78 4.22
C ALA A 166 -11.00 -7.12 5.01
N SER A 167 -11.32 -6.21 5.93
CA SER A 167 -10.33 -5.43 6.70
C SER A 167 -9.46 -6.32 7.60
N PHE A 168 -8.17 -6.01 7.68
CA PHE A 168 -7.20 -6.79 8.45
C PHE A 168 -6.00 -5.94 8.86
N ILE A 169 -5.12 -6.52 9.67
CA ILE A 169 -3.90 -5.87 10.17
C ILE A 169 -2.67 -6.72 9.84
N GLU A 170 -1.57 -6.04 9.57
CA GLU A 170 -0.22 -6.64 9.52
C GLU A 170 0.71 -5.92 10.48
N VAL A 171 1.62 -6.68 11.13
CA VAL A 171 2.82 -6.13 11.75
C VAL A 171 4.00 -6.39 10.84
N TYR A 172 4.99 -5.50 10.82
CA TYR A 172 6.11 -5.64 9.92
C TYR A 172 7.45 -5.17 10.49
N GLY A 173 8.49 -5.72 9.89
CA GLY A 173 9.84 -5.24 10.00
C GLY A 173 10.50 -5.15 8.63
N LYS A 174 11.14 -4.02 8.34
CA LYS A 174 11.87 -3.77 7.09
C LYS A 174 13.28 -3.30 7.40
N GLY A 175 14.20 -3.57 6.52
CA GLY A 175 15.55 -3.07 6.60
C GLY A 175 16.11 -2.76 5.21
N THR A 176 16.85 -1.67 5.10
CA THR A 176 17.58 -1.30 3.89
C THR A 176 19.02 -1.02 4.25
N TYR A 177 19.95 -1.65 3.53
CA TYR A 177 21.38 -1.42 3.68
C TYR A 177 21.94 -0.77 2.41
N THR A 178 22.54 0.41 2.57
CA THR A 178 23.22 1.14 1.51
C THR A 178 24.61 0.57 1.31
N ILE A 179 24.82 -0.20 0.24
CA ILE A 179 26.13 -0.80 -0.10
C ILE A 179 27.07 0.30 -0.58
N SER A 180 26.60 1.12 -1.52
CA SER A 180 27.32 2.24 -2.14
C SER A 180 26.33 3.32 -2.57
N ASP A 181 26.81 4.41 -3.15
CA ASP A 181 25.97 5.48 -3.71
C ASP A 181 25.04 4.98 -4.85
N ALA A 182 25.42 3.89 -5.50
CA ALA A 182 24.66 3.31 -6.60
C ALA A 182 23.81 2.10 -6.21
N TRP A 183 24.13 1.39 -5.13
CA TRP A 183 23.50 0.11 -4.81
C TRP A 183 22.97 0.03 -3.38
N SER A 184 21.77 -0.47 -3.25
CA SER A 184 21.17 -0.84 -1.96
C SER A 184 20.49 -2.20 -2.04
N ILE A 185 20.45 -2.89 -0.91
CA ILE A 185 19.66 -4.11 -0.71
C ILE A 185 18.65 -3.87 0.41
N GLY A 186 17.50 -4.48 0.28
CA GLY A 186 16.43 -4.43 1.29
C GLY A 186 15.93 -5.80 1.64
N GLY A 187 15.28 -5.90 2.78
CA GLY A 187 14.53 -7.06 3.21
C GLY A 187 13.33 -6.64 4.02
N GLN A 188 12.26 -7.43 3.98
CA GLN A 188 11.04 -7.14 4.72
C GLN A 188 10.33 -8.42 5.12
N VAL A 189 9.65 -8.35 6.26
CA VAL A 189 8.75 -9.38 6.76
C VAL A 189 7.47 -8.73 7.22
N TYR A 190 6.33 -9.33 6.85
CA TYR A 190 5.01 -8.97 7.32
C TYR A 190 4.30 -10.20 7.89
N TYR A 191 3.52 -10.00 8.92
CA TYR A 191 2.67 -11.03 9.49
C TYR A 191 1.27 -10.49 9.76
N SER A 192 0.26 -11.24 9.27
CA SER A 192 -1.14 -11.05 9.63
C SER A 192 -1.68 -12.31 10.28
N PRO A 193 -2.39 -12.21 11.40
CA PRO A 193 -3.12 -13.35 11.98
C PRO A 193 -4.35 -13.74 11.17
N ASN A 194 -4.87 -12.83 10.30
CA ASN A 194 -6.11 -13.02 9.56
C ASN A 194 -6.10 -12.16 8.28
N VAL A 195 -5.43 -12.63 7.24
CA VAL A 195 -5.31 -11.94 5.94
C VAL A 195 -6.69 -11.72 5.33
N SER A 196 -6.99 -10.46 4.98
CA SER A 196 -8.24 -10.07 4.31
C SER A 196 -9.50 -10.65 4.96
N ASN A 197 -9.46 -10.85 6.29
CA ASN A 197 -10.54 -11.48 7.07
C ASN A 197 -10.97 -12.87 6.58
N THR A 198 -10.07 -13.60 5.98
CA THR A 198 -10.35 -14.95 5.47
C THR A 198 -10.30 -16.04 6.54
N GLY A 199 -9.81 -15.73 7.74
CA GLY A 199 -9.47 -16.71 8.78
C GLY A 199 -8.04 -17.24 8.65
N ALA A 200 -7.40 -17.09 7.50
CA ALA A 200 -6.04 -17.57 7.26
C ALA A 200 -5.00 -16.56 7.78
N ASN A 201 -4.03 -17.04 8.54
CA ASN A 201 -2.84 -16.23 8.81
C ASN A 201 -1.94 -16.15 7.56
N GLY A 202 -1.09 -15.13 7.52
CA GLY A 202 -0.12 -14.96 6.44
C GLY A 202 1.21 -14.43 6.96
N THR A 203 2.31 -14.98 6.42
CA THR A 203 3.66 -14.46 6.62
C THR A 203 4.27 -14.18 5.25
N TYR A 204 4.63 -12.94 5.00
CA TYR A 204 5.28 -12.53 3.76
C TYR A 204 6.70 -12.10 4.04
N VAL A 205 7.66 -12.63 3.27
CA VAL A 205 9.07 -12.24 3.32
C VAL A 205 9.50 -11.86 1.91
N ALA A 206 10.19 -10.74 1.78
CA ALA A 206 10.72 -10.30 0.48
C ALA A 206 12.10 -9.65 0.62
N GLY A 207 12.82 -9.66 -0.49
CA GLY A 207 14.09 -8.97 -0.65
C GLY A 207 14.08 -8.07 -1.87
N THR A 208 14.82 -6.97 -1.79
CA THR A 208 14.97 -5.96 -2.84
C THR A 208 16.43 -5.77 -3.20
N LEU A 209 16.74 -5.66 -4.48
CA LEU A 209 18.00 -5.11 -4.98
C LEU A 209 17.67 -3.88 -5.81
N LYS A 210 18.30 -2.74 -5.48
CA LYS A 210 18.07 -1.47 -6.17
C LYS A 210 19.39 -0.87 -6.64
N PHE A 211 19.40 -0.46 -7.90
CA PHE A 211 20.40 0.39 -8.51
C PHE A 211 19.87 1.81 -8.63
N THR A 212 20.66 2.81 -8.30
CA THR A 212 20.39 4.23 -8.54
C THR A 212 21.54 4.82 -9.32
N ALA A 213 21.25 5.48 -10.42
CA ALA A 213 22.30 6.10 -11.24
C ALA A 213 23.06 7.15 -10.42
N PRO A 214 24.38 7.09 -10.36
CA PRO A 214 25.17 8.04 -9.60
C PRO A 214 25.07 9.46 -10.17
N SER A 215 25.35 10.45 -9.36
CA SER A 215 25.50 11.83 -9.81
C SER A 215 26.59 11.92 -10.88
N GLY A 216 26.28 12.50 -12.03
CA GLY A 216 27.17 12.53 -13.21
C GLY A 216 26.88 11.46 -14.26
N ALA A 217 25.88 10.61 -14.08
CA ALA A 217 25.37 9.79 -15.17
C ALA A 217 24.94 10.70 -16.36
N PRO A 218 25.04 10.23 -17.62
CA PRO A 218 24.67 11.01 -18.80
C PRO A 218 23.14 11.12 -18.96
N LEU A 219 22.50 11.69 -17.94
CA LEU A 219 21.06 11.95 -17.89
C LEU A 219 20.81 13.45 -18.08
N PRO A 220 19.63 13.85 -18.57
CA PRO A 220 19.23 15.27 -18.58
C PRO A 220 19.34 15.89 -17.19
N ASN A 221 19.64 17.18 -17.13
CA ASN A 221 19.81 17.91 -15.86
C ASN A 221 18.60 17.71 -14.93
N ASN A 222 18.88 17.33 -13.70
CA ASN A 222 17.90 17.10 -12.64
C ASN A 222 16.96 15.86 -12.85
N VAL A 223 17.29 14.98 -13.79
CA VAL A 223 16.63 13.69 -13.95
C VAL A 223 17.47 12.61 -13.25
N GLY A 224 16.87 11.88 -12.32
CA GLY A 224 17.43 10.67 -11.74
C GLY A 224 16.90 9.43 -12.44
N PHE A 225 17.64 8.33 -12.32
CA PHE A 225 17.23 7.02 -12.82
C PHE A 225 17.49 5.96 -11.75
N TYR A 226 16.59 5.01 -11.65
CA TYR A 226 16.80 3.80 -10.87
C TYR A 226 16.24 2.58 -11.57
N ALA A 227 16.74 1.41 -11.18
CA ALA A 227 16.19 0.11 -11.50
C ALA A 227 16.13 -0.75 -10.23
N SER A 228 15.12 -1.58 -10.08
CA SER A 228 15.02 -2.51 -8.95
C SER A 228 14.36 -3.81 -9.34
N VAL A 229 14.69 -4.84 -8.57
CA VAL A 229 13.98 -6.11 -8.55
C VAL A 229 13.63 -6.44 -7.12
N ASP A 230 12.37 -6.87 -6.92
CA ASP A 230 11.83 -7.34 -5.66
C ASP A 230 11.37 -8.79 -5.83
N GLY A 231 11.71 -9.65 -4.88
CA GLY A 231 11.27 -11.04 -4.88
C GLY A 231 10.78 -11.42 -3.49
N GLY A 232 9.59 -12.01 -3.42
CA GLY A 232 8.98 -12.39 -2.17
C GLY A 232 8.33 -13.76 -2.20
N TYR A 233 8.05 -14.28 -1.00
CA TYR A 233 7.28 -15.49 -0.79
C TYR A 233 6.25 -15.26 0.31
N TRP A 234 5.02 -15.68 0.04
CA TRP A 234 3.90 -15.54 0.95
C TRP A 234 3.42 -16.91 1.42
N TRP A 235 3.66 -17.22 2.68
CA TRP A 235 3.08 -18.39 3.36
C TRP A 235 1.69 -18.03 3.85
N LEU A 236 0.68 -18.76 3.37
CA LEU A 236 -0.72 -18.55 3.74
C LEU A 236 -1.22 -19.72 4.58
N GLY A 237 -2.11 -19.43 5.52
CA GLY A 237 -2.75 -20.39 6.41
C GLY A 237 -3.98 -21.05 5.80
N THR A 238 -4.83 -21.57 6.68
CA THR A 238 -6.13 -22.17 6.36
C THR A 238 -7.23 -21.13 6.64
N SER A 239 -8.14 -20.96 5.70
CA SER A 239 -9.29 -20.08 5.84
C SER A 239 -10.28 -20.60 6.89
N ASP A 240 -11.26 -19.78 7.23
CA ASP A 240 -12.41 -20.25 7.99
C ASP A 240 -13.45 -20.94 7.09
N ALA A 241 -14.52 -21.44 7.71
CA ALA A 241 -15.56 -22.23 7.05
C ALA A 241 -16.34 -21.43 5.98
N PHE A 242 -16.33 -20.08 6.01
CA PHE A 242 -16.94 -19.29 4.95
C PHE A 242 -16.34 -19.58 3.59
N TYR A 243 -15.03 -19.78 3.53
CA TYR A 243 -14.29 -20.12 2.32
C TYR A 243 -14.08 -21.63 2.15
N GLY A 244 -14.77 -22.43 2.95
CA GLY A 244 -14.71 -23.89 2.86
C GLY A 244 -15.32 -24.44 1.55
N THR A 245 -15.08 -25.70 1.29
CA THR A 245 -15.65 -26.47 0.17
C THR A 245 -16.32 -27.73 0.69
N LEU A 246 -17.02 -28.50 -0.16
CA LEU A 246 -17.57 -29.80 0.20
C LEU A 246 -16.48 -30.75 0.72
N ALA A 247 -15.29 -30.70 0.13
CA ALA A 247 -14.17 -31.54 0.56
C ALA A 247 -13.49 -30.99 1.84
N PHE A 248 -13.58 -29.69 2.08
CA PHE A 248 -12.93 -28.99 3.19
C PHE A 248 -13.91 -28.02 3.87
N PRO A 249 -14.94 -28.51 4.56
CA PRO A 249 -16.04 -27.67 5.06
C PRO A 249 -15.61 -26.72 6.19
N ALA A 250 -14.52 -27.00 6.90
CA ALA A 250 -13.98 -26.14 7.95
C ALA A 250 -13.09 -25.00 7.42
N GLY A 251 -12.74 -25.02 6.14
CA GLY A 251 -11.86 -24.07 5.50
C GLY A 251 -10.84 -24.77 4.60
N ILE A 252 -10.20 -24.01 3.75
CA ILE A 252 -9.17 -24.49 2.81
C ILE A 252 -7.81 -23.96 3.19
N LYS A 253 -6.78 -24.74 2.94
CA LYS A 253 -5.39 -24.30 2.99
C LYS A 253 -5.07 -23.54 1.70
N TYR A 254 -4.88 -22.23 1.77
CA TYR A 254 -4.47 -21.46 0.62
C TYR A 254 -3.08 -21.84 0.13
N THR A 255 -2.89 -21.83 -1.19
CA THR A 255 -1.58 -22.06 -1.80
C THR A 255 -0.64 -20.93 -1.45
N SER A 256 0.49 -21.26 -0.83
CA SER A 256 1.59 -20.32 -0.62
C SER A 256 2.36 -20.12 -1.93
N PHE A 257 2.81 -18.91 -2.21
CA PHE A 257 3.39 -18.59 -3.51
C PHE A 257 4.52 -17.57 -3.46
N ALA A 258 5.37 -17.62 -4.49
CA ALA A 258 6.35 -16.60 -4.76
C ALA A 258 5.77 -15.50 -5.66
N ASN A 259 6.29 -14.30 -5.52
CA ASN A 259 6.07 -13.21 -6.48
C ASN A 259 7.40 -12.52 -6.78
N VAL A 260 7.49 -11.95 -7.96
CA VAL A 260 8.63 -11.13 -8.38
C VAL A 260 8.08 -9.92 -9.10
N ASP A 261 8.69 -8.78 -8.85
CA ASP A 261 8.54 -7.63 -9.72
C ASP A 261 9.89 -7.02 -10.04
N ALA A 262 10.00 -6.43 -11.23
CA ALA A 262 11.20 -5.77 -11.69
C ALA A 262 10.82 -4.56 -12.53
N GLY A 263 11.55 -3.47 -12.34
CA GLY A 263 11.25 -2.25 -13.04
C GLY A 263 12.35 -1.21 -12.98
N PHE A 264 12.07 -0.09 -13.63
CA PHE A 264 12.92 1.08 -13.61
C PHE A 264 12.07 2.34 -13.55
N GLY A 265 12.66 3.43 -13.09
CA GLY A 265 11.98 4.70 -13.01
C GLY A 265 12.89 5.89 -13.22
N PHE A 266 12.24 7.00 -13.58
CA PHE A 266 12.85 8.31 -13.71
C PHE A 266 12.28 9.23 -12.64
N THR A 267 13.15 9.97 -11.97
CA THR A 267 12.77 10.97 -10.98
C THR A 267 13.08 12.37 -11.50
N TRP A 268 12.15 13.28 -11.31
CA TRP A 268 12.37 14.69 -11.64
C TRP A 268 11.69 15.57 -10.57
N LYS A 269 12.50 16.25 -9.78
CA LYS A 269 12.04 17.01 -8.60
C LYS A 269 11.27 16.06 -7.65
N VAL A 270 9.98 16.33 -7.46
CA VAL A 270 9.07 15.53 -6.61
C VAL A 270 8.36 14.41 -7.36
N PHE A 271 8.51 14.36 -8.68
CA PHE A 271 7.80 13.38 -9.52
C PHE A 271 8.65 12.15 -9.79
N THR A 272 8.00 11.01 -9.84
CA THR A 272 8.58 9.72 -10.26
C THR A 272 7.69 9.07 -11.30
N LEU A 273 8.27 8.68 -12.42
CA LEU A 273 7.64 7.83 -13.44
C LEU A 273 8.29 6.45 -13.37
N ASP A 274 7.53 5.43 -12.94
CA ASP A 274 7.99 4.03 -12.78
C ASP A 274 7.31 3.13 -13.81
N PHE A 275 8.08 2.18 -14.35
CA PHE A 275 7.64 1.13 -15.25
C PHE A 275 8.05 -0.21 -14.69
N ARG A 276 7.08 -1.09 -14.39
CA ARG A 276 7.35 -2.31 -13.64
C ARG A 276 6.55 -3.49 -14.15
N GLY A 277 7.22 -4.62 -14.32
CA GLY A 277 6.58 -5.91 -14.56
C GLY A 277 6.38 -6.67 -13.26
N TYR A 278 5.22 -7.29 -13.11
CA TYR A 278 4.84 -8.12 -11.96
C TYR A 278 4.56 -9.54 -12.40
N TRP A 279 4.93 -10.50 -11.55
CA TRP A 279 4.66 -11.91 -11.72
C TRP A 279 4.27 -12.54 -10.38
N SER A 280 3.32 -13.49 -10.43
CA SER A 280 2.87 -14.31 -9.31
C SER A 280 2.99 -15.79 -9.65
N GLY A 281 3.34 -16.60 -8.66
CA GLY A 281 3.43 -18.05 -8.79
C GLY A 281 2.10 -18.78 -8.67
N LEU A 282 0.98 -18.06 -8.44
CA LEU A 282 -0.34 -18.69 -8.39
C LEU A 282 -0.81 -19.07 -9.80
N ASN A 283 -1.32 -20.30 -9.96
CA ASN A 283 -2.11 -20.65 -11.12
C ASN A 283 -3.49 -20.00 -11.05
N LYS A 284 -4.22 -19.97 -12.14
CA LYS A 284 -5.52 -19.27 -12.24
C LYS A 284 -6.57 -19.81 -11.26
N GLY A 285 -6.56 -21.11 -10.96
CA GLY A 285 -7.51 -21.72 -10.02
C GLY A 285 -7.21 -21.32 -8.57
N ASP A 286 -5.95 -21.42 -8.16
CA ASP A 286 -5.52 -21.02 -6.82
C ASP A 286 -5.61 -19.51 -6.62
N CYS A 287 -5.35 -18.73 -7.68
CA CYS A 287 -5.60 -17.30 -7.68
C CYS A 287 -7.07 -17.00 -7.41
N ASN A 288 -7.99 -17.63 -8.13
CA ASN A 288 -9.43 -17.47 -7.91
C ASN A 288 -9.83 -17.90 -6.49
N ALA A 289 -9.29 -19.02 -6.00
CA ALA A 289 -9.55 -19.50 -4.66
C ALA A 289 -9.16 -18.47 -3.57
N PHE A 290 -8.11 -17.70 -3.78
CA PHE A 290 -7.63 -16.71 -2.83
C PHE A 290 -8.31 -15.34 -3.02
N THR A 291 -8.52 -14.90 -4.26
CA THR A 291 -9.01 -13.54 -4.57
C THR A 291 -10.52 -13.44 -4.63
N SER A 292 -11.24 -14.54 -4.86
CA SER A 292 -12.68 -14.54 -5.12
C SER A 292 -13.07 -13.63 -6.31
N ASP A 293 -12.25 -13.63 -7.36
CA ASP A 293 -12.34 -12.72 -8.50
C ASP A 293 -13.77 -12.66 -9.10
N HIS A 294 -14.42 -11.52 -8.96
CA HIS A 294 -15.78 -11.29 -9.48
C HIS A 294 -15.81 -11.12 -11.00
N THR A 295 -14.63 -10.91 -11.62
CA THR A 295 -14.47 -10.82 -13.07
C THR A 295 -14.12 -12.18 -13.69
N ALA A 296 -13.85 -13.21 -12.86
CA ALA A 296 -13.59 -14.56 -13.33
C ALA A 296 -14.77 -15.09 -14.11
N GLY A 297 -14.63 -15.18 -15.41
CA GLY A 297 -15.65 -15.63 -16.34
C GLY A 297 -15.19 -16.85 -17.11
N GLY A 298 -16.14 -17.76 -17.34
CA GLY A 298 -15.91 -18.86 -18.27
C GLY A 298 -15.44 -20.16 -17.64
N ILE A 299 -15.56 -21.19 -18.45
CA ILE A 299 -15.14 -22.55 -18.17
C ILE A 299 -13.61 -22.56 -18.15
N ASN A 300 -13.00 -22.78 -16.98
CA ASN A 300 -11.56 -22.89 -16.88
C ASN A 300 -11.20 -24.32 -16.44
N SER A 301 -10.25 -24.93 -17.14
CA SER A 301 -9.70 -26.24 -16.80
C SER A 301 -8.76 -26.24 -15.59
N ASN A 302 -8.49 -25.07 -14.98
CA ASN A 302 -7.64 -24.97 -13.80
C ASN A 302 -8.39 -25.37 -12.52
N ILE A 303 -8.76 -26.65 -12.45
CA ILE A 303 -9.28 -27.26 -11.25
C ILE A 303 -8.10 -27.55 -10.34
N THR A 304 -8.18 -27.09 -9.11
CA THR A 304 -7.22 -27.43 -8.04
C THR A 304 -7.95 -28.06 -6.86
N THR A 305 -7.20 -28.60 -5.91
CA THR A 305 -7.80 -29.17 -4.71
C THR A 305 -8.62 -28.13 -3.92
N ILE A 306 -8.20 -26.87 -3.96
CA ILE A 306 -8.85 -25.76 -3.22
C ILE A 306 -9.80 -24.95 -4.10
N ASN A 307 -9.79 -25.13 -5.41
CA ASN A 307 -10.74 -24.60 -6.37
C ASN A 307 -11.35 -25.76 -7.17
N PRO A 308 -12.09 -26.65 -6.52
CA PRO A 308 -12.71 -27.79 -7.19
C PRO A 308 -13.78 -27.30 -8.16
N GLY A 309 -13.92 -27.98 -9.27
CA GLY A 309 -14.93 -27.64 -10.26
C GLY A 309 -16.36 -27.69 -9.70
N THR A 310 -17.27 -27.11 -10.46
CA THR A 310 -18.71 -27.12 -10.13
C THR A 310 -19.26 -28.54 -10.10
N ALA A 311 -20.16 -28.81 -9.15
CA ALA A 311 -20.84 -30.10 -9.08
C ALA A 311 -21.57 -30.40 -10.41
N GLY A 312 -21.13 -31.45 -11.11
CA GLY A 312 -21.72 -31.91 -12.39
C GLY A 312 -21.03 -31.46 -13.67
N GLY A 313 -19.97 -30.62 -13.62
CA GLY A 313 -19.35 -30.12 -14.85
C GLY A 313 -17.82 -30.17 -14.91
N GLY A 314 -17.14 -30.37 -13.83
CA GLY A 314 -15.67 -30.50 -13.82
C GLY A 314 -14.90 -29.21 -14.15
N PHE A 315 -15.51 -28.04 -14.02
CA PHE A 315 -14.88 -26.75 -14.35
C PHE A 315 -14.78 -25.88 -13.10
N GLY A 316 -13.54 -25.49 -12.75
CA GLY A 316 -13.27 -24.44 -11.78
C GLY A 316 -13.25 -23.07 -12.43
N LEU A 317 -13.46 -22.01 -11.68
CA LEU A 317 -13.21 -20.65 -12.12
C LEU A 317 -11.71 -20.36 -12.14
N GLY A 318 -11.28 -19.55 -13.08
CA GLY A 318 -9.89 -19.12 -13.19
C GLY A 318 -9.78 -17.60 -13.18
N SER A 319 -9.00 -17.07 -12.24
CA SER A 319 -8.72 -15.64 -12.16
C SER A 319 -7.50 -15.27 -12.97
N ASN A 320 -7.55 -14.15 -13.64
CA ASN A 320 -6.40 -13.49 -14.26
C ASN A 320 -5.72 -12.48 -13.34
N TRP A 321 -6.23 -12.24 -12.14
CA TRP A 321 -5.72 -11.23 -11.21
C TRP A 321 -4.28 -11.46 -10.75
N CYS A 322 -3.80 -12.70 -10.85
CA CYS A 322 -2.41 -13.09 -10.56
C CYS A 322 -1.57 -13.29 -11.83
N SER A 323 -2.09 -12.90 -13.00
CA SER A 323 -1.34 -13.03 -14.26
C SER A 323 -0.23 -12.00 -14.34
N PRO A 324 0.84 -12.29 -15.11
CA PRO A 324 1.89 -11.30 -15.37
C PRO A 324 1.31 -9.99 -15.90
N THR A 325 1.72 -8.89 -15.28
CA THR A 325 1.16 -7.56 -15.56
C THR A 325 2.28 -6.53 -15.64
N PHE A 326 2.14 -5.58 -16.56
CA PHE A 326 3.03 -4.42 -16.68
C PHE A 326 2.29 -3.17 -16.22
N VAL A 327 2.91 -2.41 -15.31
CA VAL A 327 2.32 -1.20 -14.71
C VAL A 327 3.20 0.01 -15.02
N ALA A 328 2.56 1.08 -15.47
CA ALA A 328 3.14 2.42 -15.49
C ALA A 328 2.51 3.23 -14.34
N LYS A 329 3.35 3.87 -13.53
CA LYS A 329 2.94 4.68 -12.38
C LYS A 329 3.63 6.04 -12.43
N LEU A 330 2.84 7.11 -12.34
CA LEU A 330 3.31 8.46 -12.07
C LEU A 330 2.95 8.80 -10.62
N SER A 331 3.94 9.20 -9.83
CA SER A 331 3.73 9.61 -8.43
C SER A 331 4.41 10.92 -8.11
N SER A 332 3.92 11.59 -7.07
CA SER A 332 4.60 12.70 -6.42
C SER A 332 4.82 12.41 -4.94
N ASP A 333 6.00 12.81 -4.43
CA ASP A 333 6.36 12.68 -3.02
C ASP A 333 6.92 14.02 -2.52
N LEU A 334 6.29 14.57 -1.50
CA LEU A 334 6.59 15.86 -0.93
C LEU A 334 6.87 15.72 0.58
N THR A 335 7.85 16.47 1.04
CA THR A 335 8.11 16.66 2.47
C THR A 335 8.22 18.15 2.77
N LEU A 336 8.17 18.54 4.05
CA LEU A 336 8.43 19.94 4.43
C LEU A 336 9.80 20.42 3.93
N ALA A 337 10.77 19.54 3.83
CA ALA A 337 12.11 19.86 3.33
C ALA A 337 12.09 20.24 1.83
N ASN A 338 11.20 19.66 1.04
CA ASN A 338 11.05 19.97 -0.39
C ASN A 338 10.30 21.28 -0.65
N LEU A 339 9.60 21.82 0.36
CA LEU A 339 8.79 23.04 0.24
C LEU A 339 9.54 24.31 0.69
N LYS A 340 10.73 24.15 1.27
CA LYS A 340 11.62 25.25 1.69
C LYS A 340 12.66 25.54 0.63
#